data_dc189e681f528818b576ddad97b2c4a7
#
_entry.id   dc189e681f528818b576ddad97b2c4a7
#
_cell.length_a   1.000
_cell.length_b   1.000
_cell.length_c   1.000
_cell.angle_alpha   90.00
_cell.angle_beta   90.00
_cell.angle_gamma   90.00
#
_symmetry.space_group_name_H-M   'P 1'
#
loop_
_entity.id
_entity.type
_entity.pdbx_description
1 polymer ?
#
loop_
_entity_poly.entity_id
_entity_poly.type
_entity_poly.pdbx_seq_one_letter_code
_entity_poly.pdbx_strand_id
1 'polypeptide(L)'
;MYLFDMDGTLIDSNDVWKDVDREFLARRGLPYTKAYYEGVAHTIFPLAAKFTKEFCNLPDSEEDIMAEWMELAKDAYAHVTVKPGVRAFLKQCKAENRRMALVTSSVPVHCRTAMEKLGLMKYFESVTFAQELGIEKKDKRLWLGVAERYGVEPETCTLFDDSL
;
A
#
# COMPACT_ATOMS: atom_id res chain seq x y z
N MET A 1 -9.68 16.71 7.71
CA MET A 1 -9.27 15.34 8.09
C MET A 1 -7.92 15.01 7.45
N TYR A 2 -7.07 14.21 8.13
CA TYR A 2 -5.80 13.78 7.57
C TYR A 2 -5.92 12.33 7.07
N LEU A 3 -5.52 12.12 5.83
CA LEU A 3 -5.51 10.82 5.17
C LEU A 3 -4.05 10.43 4.91
N PHE A 4 -3.69 9.22 5.27
CA PHE A 4 -2.31 8.74 5.14
C PHE A 4 -2.26 7.51 4.27
N ASP A 5 -1.30 7.47 3.37
CA ASP A 5 -0.82 6.21 2.83
C ASP A 5 0.09 5.51 3.86
N MET A 6 0.35 4.22 3.63
CA MET A 6 1.20 3.41 4.50
C MET A 6 2.61 3.23 3.93
N ASP A 7 2.71 2.56 2.78
CA ASP A 7 3.97 2.13 2.19
C ASP A 7 4.76 3.32 1.66
N GLY A 8 6.00 3.50 2.13
CA GLY A 8 6.80 4.66 1.74
C GLY A 8 6.44 5.97 2.44
N THR A 9 5.26 6.06 3.07
CA THR A 9 4.79 7.24 3.80
C THR A 9 4.94 7.10 5.31
N LEU A 10 4.32 6.10 5.92
CA LEU A 10 4.42 5.84 7.36
C LEU A 10 5.51 4.84 7.71
N ILE A 11 5.73 3.87 6.86
CA ILE A 11 6.71 2.80 7.03
C ILE A 11 7.71 2.77 5.89
N ASP A 12 8.91 2.30 6.19
CA ASP A 12 9.98 2.13 5.20
C ASP A 12 9.85 0.74 4.54
N SER A 13 9.04 0.68 3.51
CA SER A 13 8.68 -0.54 2.77
C SER A 13 8.85 -0.44 1.26
N ASN A 14 9.37 0.69 0.75
CA ASN A 14 9.48 0.93 -0.69
C ASN A 14 10.30 -0.13 -1.44
N ASP A 15 11.27 -0.75 -0.79
CA ASP A 15 12.09 -1.79 -1.42
C ASP A 15 11.49 -3.19 -1.29
N VAL A 16 10.52 -3.41 -0.39
CA VAL A 16 9.90 -4.72 -0.18
C VAL A 16 9.34 -5.29 -1.48
N TRP A 17 8.49 -4.54 -2.14
CA TRP A 17 7.85 -5.01 -3.37
C TRP A 17 8.84 -5.11 -4.54
N LYS A 18 9.83 -4.23 -4.62
CA LYS A 18 10.91 -4.34 -5.60
C LYS A 18 11.71 -5.62 -5.43
N ASP A 19 11.98 -6.01 -4.20
CA ASP A 19 12.72 -7.23 -3.91
C ASP A 19 11.87 -8.48 -4.14
N VAL A 20 10.58 -8.44 -3.80
CA VAL A 20 9.60 -9.47 -4.16
C VAL A 20 9.55 -9.67 -5.67
N ASP A 21 9.41 -8.61 -6.44
CA ASP A 21 9.37 -8.66 -7.90
C ASP A 21 10.66 -9.20 -8.49
N ARG A 22 11.82 -8.76 -7.99
CA ARG A 22 13.13 -9.27 -8.43
C ARG A 22 13.27 -10.76 -8.19
N GLU A 23 12.92 -11.22 -6.99
CA GLU A 23 12.98 -12.64 -6.63
C GLU A 23 12.01 -13.47 -7.45
N PHE A 24 10.76 -13.01 -7.59
CA PHE A 24 9.73 -13.66 -8.39
C PHE A 24 10.16 -13.86 -9.85
N LEU A 25 10.68 -12.79 -10.47
CA LEU A 25 11.16 -12.83 -11.84
C LEU A 25 12.43 -13.67 -12.00
N ALA A 26 13.37 -13.57 -11.03
CA ALA A 26 14.62 -14.34 -11.05
C ALA A 26 14.37 -15.86 -11.01
N ARG A 27 13.39 -16.32 -10.23
CA ARG A 27 12.96 -17.74 -10.20
C ARG A 27 12.51 -18.26 -11.56
N ARG A 28 12.06 -17.36 -12.44
CA ARG A 28 11.60 -17.66 -13.80
C ARG A 28 12.64 -17.33 -14.88
N GLY A 29 13.84 -16.90 -14.48
CA GLY A 29 14.91 -16.48 -15.40
C GLY A 29 14.57 -15.19 -16.18
N LEU A 30 13.68 -14.37 -15.65
CA LEU A 30 13.21 -13.12 -16.26
C LEU A 30 13.91 -11.91 -15.65
N PRO A 31 14.22 -10.88 -16.46
CA PRO A 31 14.87 -9.67 -15.95
C PRO A 31 13.86 -8.72 -15.30
N TYR A 32 14.24 -8.11 -14.18
CA TYR A 32 13.53 -6.97 -13.61
C TYR A 32 13.89 -5.70 -14.39
N THR A 33 12.96 -5.20 -15.16
CA THR A 33 13.17 -4.05 -16.06
C THR A 33 12.42 -2.81 -15.58
N LYS A 34 12.83 -1.63 -16.08
CA LYS A 34 12.11 -0.37 -15.83
C LYS A 34 10.66 -0.45 -16.33
N ALA A 35 10.43 -1.03 -17.51
CA ALA A 35 9.09 -1.18 -18.07
C ALA A 35 8.19 -2.07 -17.19
N TYR A 36 8.75 -3.15 -16.63
CA TYR A 36 8.03 -3.97 -15.67
C TYR A 36 7.65 -3.17 -14.41
N TYR A 37 8.63 -2.49 -13.81
CA TYR A 37 8.38 -1.64 -12.63
C TYR A 37 7.28 -0.60 -12.87
N GLU A 38 7.33 0.12 -13.99
CA GLU A 38 6.32 1.13 -14.34
C GLU A 38 4.91 0.53 -14.51
N GLY A 39 4.82 -0.73 -14.91
CA GLY A 39 3.54 -1.44 -15.04
C GLY A 39 2.92 -1.92 -13.73
N VAL A 40 3.75 -2.25 -12.74
CA VAL A 40 3.26 -2.76 -11.43
C VAL A 40 3.22 -1.70 -10.34
N ALA A 41 4.02 -0.63 -10.48
CA ALA A 41 4.11 0.41 -9.47
C ALA A 41 2.78 1.17 -9.32
N HIS A 42 2.42 1.47 -8.07
CA HIS A 42 1.28 2.33 -7.71
C HIS A 42 -0.11 1.81 -8.16
N THR A 43 -0.21 0.53 -8.50
CA THR A 43 -1.49 -0.11 -8.83
C THR A 43 -1.97 -1.03 -7.70
N ILE A 44 -3.21 -1.49 -7.79
CA ILE A 44 -3.74 -2.47 -6.82
C ILE A 44 -3.24 -3.87 -7.15
N PHE A 45 -3.08 -4.69 -6.12
CA PHE A 45 -2.44 -6.00 -6.17
C PHE A 45 -2.98 -6.94 -7.27
N PRO A 46 -4.32 -7.08 -7.47
CA PRO A 46 -4.83 -7.92 -8.56
C PRO A 46 -4.47 -7.41 -9.96
N LEU A 47 -4.44 -6.08 -10.16
CA LEU A 47 -4.06 -5.51 -11.46
C LEU A 47 -2.56 -5.67 -11.73
N ALA A 48 -1.71 -5.60 -10.69
CA ALA A 48 -0.29 -5.90 -10.82
C ALA A 48 -0.07 -7.37 -11.25
N ALA A 49 -0.81 -8.33 -10.66
CA ALA A 49 -0.72 -9.74 -11.03
C ALA A 49 -1.15 -9.98 -12.47
N LYS A 50 -2.26 -9.38 -12.89
CA LYS A 50 -2.74 -9.44 -14.28
C LYS A 50 -1.68 -8.88 -15.24
N PHE A 51 -1.15 -7.69 -14.97
CA PHE A 51 -0.09 -7.10 -15.78
C PHE A 51 1.14 -8.01 -15.85
N THR A 52 1.59 -8.55 -14.72
CA THR A 52 2.76 -9.44 -14.66
C THR A 52 2.56 -10.69 -15.51
N LYS A 53 1.40 -11.31 -15.41
CA LYS A 53 1.03 -12.47 -16.25
C LYS A 53 1.11 -12.15 -17.73
N GLU A 54 0.48 -11.06 -18.14
CA GLU A 54 0.41 -10.64 -19.55
C GLU A 54 1.80 -10.19 -20.07
N PHE A 55 2.48 -9.33 -19.32
CA PHE A 55 3.78 -8.76 -19.70
C PHE A 55 4.89 -9.81 -19.80
N CYS A 56 4.89 -10.78 -18.89
CA CYS A 56 5.89 -11.85 -18.85
C CYS A 56 5.44 -13.11 -19.60
N ASN A 57 4.23 -13.14 -20.16
CA ASN A 57 3.62 -14.30 -20.83
C ASN A 57 3.70 -15.57 -19.96
N LEU A 58 3.26 -15.46 -18.68
CA LEU A 58 3.33 -16.55 -17.71
C LEU A 58 2.16 -17.53 -17.86
N PRO A 59 2.41 -18.84 -17.68
CA PRO A 59 1.35 -19.84 -17.61
C PRO A 59 0.58 -19.79 -16.28
N ASP A 60 1.19 -19.21 -15.23
CA ASP A 60 0.63 -19.13 -13.88
C ASP A 60 -0.72 -18.40 -13.89
N SER A 61 -1.63 -18.74 -12.98
CA SER A 61 -2.83 -17.95 -12.75
C SER A 61 -2.49 -16.65 -12.00
N GLU A 62 -3.37 -15.66 -12.08
CA GLU A 62 -3.19 -14.41 -11.31
C GLU A 62 -3.19 -14.70 -9.80
N GLU A 63 -3.99 -15.68 -9.37
CA GLU A 63 -4.07 -16.16 -8.00
C GLU A 63 -2.76 -16.78 -7.54
N ASP A 64 -2.11 -17.61 -8.36
CA ASP A 64 -0.82 -18.24 -8.04
C ASP A 64 0.29 -17.19 -7.93
N ILE A 65 0.31 -16.21 -8.84
CA ILE A 65 1.24 -15.08 -8.80
C ILE A 65 1.08 -14.31 -7.49
N MET A 66 -0.15 -13.93 -7.14
CA MET A 66 -0.45 -13.22 -5.89
C MET A 66 -0.06 -14.05 -4.66
N ALA A 67 -0.33 -15.35 -4.66
CA ALA A 67 0.02 -16.22 -3.54
C ALA A 67 1.55 -16.30 -3.33
N GLU A 68 2.34 -16.42 -4.40
CA GLU A 68 3.81 -16.42 -4.33
C GLU A 68 4.33 -15.07 -3.82
N TRP A 69 3.82 -13.96 -4.33
CA TRP A 69 4.20 -12.63 -3.84
C TRP A 69 3.87 -12.42 -2.37
N MET A 70 2.73 -12.92 -1.91
CA MET A 70 2.33 -12.86 -0.50
C MET A 70 3.31 -13.59 0.40
N GLU A 71 3.77 -14.77 0.00
CA GLU A 71 4.73 -15.53 0.77
C GLU A 71 6.12 -14.86 0.78
N LEU A 72 6.57 -14.34 -0.37
CA LEU A 72 7.83 -13.58 -0.47
C LEU A 72 7.81 -12.29 0.38
N ALA A 73 6.69 -11.59 0.45
CA ALA A 73 6.56 -10.33 1.19
C ALA A 73 6.41 -10.52 2.71
N LYS A 74 5.98 -11.70 3.16
CA LYS A 74 5.59 -11.96 4.55
C LYS A 74 6.67 -11.60 5.56
N ASP A 75 7.89 -12.09 5.36
CA ASP A 75 8.99 -11.83 6.27
C ASP A 75 9.47 -10.38 6.20
N ALA A 76 9.45 -9.79 5.01
CA ALA A 76 9.83 -8.39 4.83
C ALA A 76 8.91 -7.45 5.59
N TYR A 77 7.59 -7.60 5.48
CA TYR A 77 6.63 -6.80 6.25
C TYR A 77 6.70 -7.01 7.76
N ALA A 78 7.17 -8.20 8.20
CA ALA A 78 7.44 -8.43 9.61
C ALA A 78 8.63 -7.62 10.15
N HIS A 79 9.49 -7.07 9.29
CA HIS A 79 10.71 -6.37 9.68
C HIS A 79 10.78 -4.91 9.23
N VAL A 80 9.72 -4.38 8.61
CA VAL A 80 9.65 -2.96 8.23
C VAL A 80 9.75 -2.06 9.46
N THR A 81 10.26 -0.86 9.25
CA THR A 81 10.44 0.15 10.30
C THR A 81 9.57 1.38 10.03
N VAL A 82 9.32 2.15 11.08
CA VAL A 82 8.59 3.42 10.96
C VAL A 82 9.55 4.47 10.41
N LYS A 83 9.10 5.24 9.43
CA LYS A 83 9.91 6.34 8.88
C LYS A 83 10.23 7.41 9.93
N PRO A 84 11.39 8.06 9.82
CA PRO A 84 11.79 9.12 10.75
C PRO A 84 10.71 10.22 10.87
N GLY A 85 10.43 10.64 12.09
CA GLY A 85 9.46 11.71 12.37
C GLY A 85 8.01 11.28 12.46
N VAL A 86 7.60 10.17 11.83
CA VAL A 86 6.20 9.72 11.78
C VAL A 86 5.57 9.58 13.15
N ARG A 87 6.24 8.91 14.10
CA ARG A 87 5.69 8.72 15.46
C ARG A 87 5.45 10.05 16.19
N ALA A 88 6.36 11.01 16.04
CA ALA A 88 6.22 12.33 16.65
C ALA A 88 5.03 13.08 16.02
N PHE A 89 4.94 13.07 14.70
CA PHE A 89 3.86 13.72 13.96
C PHE A 89 2.48 13.13 14.29
N LEU A 90 2.32 11.81 14.30
CA LEU A 90 1.05 11.17 14.65
C LEU A 90 0.64 11.45 16.11
N LYS A 91 1.60 11.50 17.02
CA LYS A 91 1.33 11.91 18.43
C LYS A 91 0.85 13.35 18.52
N GLN A 92 1.48 14.25 17.77
CA GLN A 92 1.08 15.66 17.71
C GLN A 92 -0.33 15.78 17.12
N CYS A 93 -0.62 15.16 15.98
CA CYS A 93 -1.94 15.15 15.36
C CYS A 93 -3.02 14.68 16.35
N LYS A 94 -2.73 13.61 17.09
CA LYS A 94 -3.64 13.10 18.12
C LYS A 94 -3.86 14.09 19.27
N ALA A 95 -2.80 14.75 19.73
CA ALA A 95 -2.90 15.79 20.78
C ALA A 95 -3.71 17.01 20.32
N GLU A 96 -3.67 17.31 19.02
CA GLU A 96 -4.46 18.39 18.39
C GLU A 96 -5.90 17.93 18.03
N ASN A 97 -6.31 16.72 18.43
CA ASN A 97 -7.60 16.11 18.06
C ASN A 97 -7.84 16.05 16.55
N ARG A 98 -6.79 15.88 15.74
CA ARG A 98 -6.91 15.70 14.30
C ARG A 98 -7.47 14.30 14.01
N ARG A 99 -8.55 14.25 13.23
CA ARG A 99 -9.09 13.00 12.70
C ARG A 99 -8.12 12.43 11.66
N MET A 100 -7.78 11.15 11.79
CA MET A 100 -6.81 10.48 10.92
C MET A 100 -7.36 9.16 10.43
N ALA A 101 -7.21 8.88 9.13
CA ALA A 101 -7.53 7.60 8.53
C ALA A 101 -6.40 7.13 7.61
N LEU A 102 -6.28 5.82 7.46
CA LEU A 102 -5.36 5.19 6.54
C LEU A 102 -6.08 4.87 5.23
N VAL A 103 -5.47 5.20 4.08
CA VAL A 103 -5.97 4.86 2.74
C VAL A 103 -4.80 4.30 1.95
N THR A 104 -4.81 3.00 1.70
CA THR A 104 -3.65 2.29 1.15
C THR A 104 -4.00 1.37 0.00
N SER A 105 -3.08 1.20 -0.94
CA SER A 105 -3.12 0.14 -1.96
C SER A 105 -2.52 -1.17 -1.47
N SER A 106 -1.96 -1.19 -0.26
CA SER A 106 -1.33 -2.37 0.33
C SER A 106 -2.32 -3.51 0.55
N VAL A 107 -1.79 -4.71 0.55
CA VAL A 107 -2.58 -5.92 0.86
C VAL A 107 -3.02 -5.90 2.32
N PRO A 108 -4.31 -6.12 2.62
CA PRO A 108 -4.86 -5.96 3.98
C PRO A 108 -4.10 -6.70 5.06
N VAL A 109 -3.69 -7.95 4.83
CA VAL A 109 -2.99 -8.76 5.85
C VAL A 109 -1.61 -8.18 6.18
N HIS A 110 -0.83 -7.73 5.18
CA HIS A 110 0.48 -7.12 5.41
C HIS A 110 0.35 -5.77 6.12
N CYS A 111 -0.61 -4.95 5.67
CA CYS A 111 -0.90 -3.67 6.32
C CYS A 111 -1.24 -3.86 7.80
N ARG A 112 -2.18 -4.73 8.12
CA ARG A 112 -2.59 -4.98 9.51
C ARG A 112 -1.42 -5.48 10.35
N THR A 113 -0.68 -6.49 9.85
CA THR A 113 0.49 -7.05 10.53
C THR A 113 1.54 -5.98 10.85
N ALA A 114 1.93 -5.16 9.86
CA ALA A 114 2.91 -4.11 10.05
C ALA A 114 2.42 -3.02 11.02
N MET A 115 1.21 -2.51 10.81
CA MET A 115 0.65 -1.41 11.60
C MET A 115 0.40 -1.79 13.05
N GLU A 116 -0.05 -3.03 13.32
CA GLU A 116 -0.22 -3.57 14.68
C GLU A 116 1.12 -3.76 15.37
N LYS A 117 2.07 -4.45 14.72
CA LYS A 117 3.41 -4.69 15.26
C LYS A 117 4.14 -3.40 15.60
N LEU A 118 4.00 -2.39 14.76
CA LEU A 118 4.60 -1.08 14.97
C LEU A 118 3.81 -0.19 15.95
N GLY A 119 2.62 -0.64 16.39
CA GLY A 119 1.76 0.12 17.30
C GLY A 119 1.24 1.42 16.70
N LEU A 120 1.04 1.46 15.36
CA LEU A 120 0.55 2.64 14.66
C LEU A 120 -0.97 2.63 14.47
N MET A 121 -1.61 1.47 14.45
CA MET A 121 -3.05 1.34 14.20
C MET A 121 -3.91 2.23 15.12
N LYS A 122 -3.49 2.41 16.36
CA LYS A 122 -4.18 3.22 17.40
C LYS A 122 -4.35 4.71 17.09
N TYR A 123 -3.67 5.20 16.06
CA TYR A 123 -3.77 6.60 15.64
C TYR A 123 -4.88 6.85 14.63
N PHE A 124 -5.37 5.82 13.98
CA PHE A 124 -6.31 5.90 12.87
C PHE A 124 -7.70 5.46 13.27
N GLU A 125 -8.72 6.18 12.80
CA GLU A 125 -10.12 5.82 13.02
C GLU A 125 -10.48 4.54 12.27
N SER A 126 -9.96 4.38 11.06
CA SER A 126 -10.10 3.17 10.25
C SER A 126 -9.08 3.10 9.12
N VAL A 127 -9.12 1.99 8.39
CA VAL A 127 -8.33 1.74 7.18
C VAL A 127 -9.26 1.55 6.00
N THR A 128 -8.94 2.17 4.86
CA THR A 128 -9.55 1.92 3.57
C THR A 128 -8.51 1.23 2.68
N PHE A 129 -8.84 0.04 2.23
CA PHE A 129 -8.01 -0.71 1.29
C PHE A 129 -8.54 -0.50 -0.13
N ALA A 130 -7.74 0.14 -0.99
CA ALA A 130 -8.10 0.43 -2.37
C ALA A 130 -8.44 -0.86 -3.15
N GLN A 131 -7.71 -1.95 -2.89
CA GLN A 131 -7.97 -3.24 -3.55
C GLN A 131 -9.33 -3.87 -3.17
N GLU A 132 -9.82 -3.69 -1.93
CA GLU A 132 -11.13 -4.21 -1.52
C GLU A 132 -12.27 -3.49 -2.23
N LEU A 133 -12.04 -2.26 -2.67
CA LEU A 133 -12.98 -1.46 -3.44
C LEU A 133 -12.82 -1.65 -4.95
N GLY A 134 -11.72 -2.27 -5.40
CA GLY A 134 -11.37 -2.39 -6.81
C GLY A 134 -11.08 -1.04 -7.48
N ILE A 135 -10.66 -0.03 -6.70
CA ILE A 135 -10.45 1.35 -7.15
C ILE A 135 -9.01 1.76 -6.81
N GLU A 136 -8.25 2.21 -7.81
CA GLU A 136 -6.89 2.70 -7.61
C GLU A 136 -6.87 4.11 -6.99
N LYS A 137 -5.79 4.46 -6.26
CA LYS A 137 -5.65 5.79 -5.63
C LYS A 137 -5.65 6.96 -6.62
N LYS A 138 -5.25 6.74 -7.87
CA LYS A 138 -5.35 7.76 -8.94
C LYS A 138 -6.78 8.08 -9.37
N ASP A 139 -7.75 7.25 -9.00
CA ASP A 139 -9.17 7.48 -9.31
C ASP A 139 -9.82 8.31 -8.22
N LYS A 140 -10.33 9.49 -8.61
CA LYS A 140 -11.01 10.41 -7.69
C LYS A 140 -12.19 9.79 -6.93
N ARG A 141 -12.82 8.73 -7.47
CA ARG A 141 -13.94 8.04 -6.82
C ARG A 141 -13.56 7.44 -5.48
N LEU A 142 -12.30 7.00 -5.34
CA LEU A 142 -11.79 6.50 -4.05
C LEU A 142 -11.86 7.61 -2.98
N TRP A 143 -11.35 8.79 -3.29
CA TRP A 143 -11.26 9.90 -2.36
C TRP A 143 -12.63 10.49 -2.01
N LEU A 144 -13.54 10.57 -2.99
CA LEU A 144 -14.93 10.98 -2.76
C LEU A 144 -15.63 9.98 -1.84
N GLY A 145 -15.48 8.68 -2.06
CA GLY A 145 -16.05 7.64 -1.19
C GLY A 145 -15.47 7.66 0.22
N VAL A 146 -14.16 7.95 0.36
CA VAL A 146 -13.52 8.14 1.67
C VAL A 146 -14.10 9.35 2.39
N ALA A 147 -14.21 10.49 1.72
CA ALA A 147 -14.77 11.71 2.31
C ALA A 147 -16.22 11.50 2.75
N GLU A 148 -17.06 10.89 1.92
CA GLU A 148 -18.45 10.54 2.23
C GLU A 148 -18.54 9.63 3.47
N ARG A 149 -17.71 8.58 3.54
CA ARG A 149 -17.66 7.65 4.67
C ARG A 149 -17.41 8.35 6.00
N TYR A 150 -16.58 9.40 5.99
CA TYR A 150 -16.23 10.15 7.21
C TYR A 150 -17.07 11.41 7.41
N GLY A 151 -18.00 11.71 6.51
CA GLY A 151 -18.87 12.89 6.56
C GLY A 151 -18.06 14.19 6.52
N VAL A 152 -17.04 14.27 5.66
CA VAL A 152 -16.17 15.44 5.49
C VAL A 152 -16.17 15.90 4.03
N GLU A 153 -16.00 17.20 3.83
CA GLU A 153 -15.80 17.74 2.49
C GLU A 153 -14.40 17.39 1.99
N PRO A 154 -14.25 16.85 0.76
CA PRO A 154 -12.96 16.43 0.22
C PRO A 154 -11.88 17.51 0.28
N GLU A 155 -12.25 18.77 0.04
CA GLU A 155 -11.35 19.93 0.05
C GLU A 155 -10.79 20.25 1.44
N THR A 156 -11.42 19.72 2.50
CA THR A 156 -10.94 19.87 3.89
C THR A 156 -9.97 18.77 4.31
N CYS A 157 -9.72 17.80 3.44
CA CYS A 157 -8.80 16.72 3.67
C CYS A 157 -7.37 17.08 3.26
N THR A 158 -6.39 16.60 4.02
CA THR A 158 -4.98 16.65 3.65
C THR A 158 -4.50 15.21 3.45
N LEU A 159 -3.95 14.92 2.27
CA LEU A 159 -3.36 13.63 1.95
C LEU A 159 -1.85 13.67 2.14
N PHE A 160 -1.32 12.64 2.80
CA PHE A 160 0.10 12.35 2.92
C PHE A 160 0.37 11.04 2.15
N ASP A 161 1.12 11.14 1.07
CA ASP A 161 1.40 10.02 0.16
C ASP A 161 2.74 10.29 -0.56
N ASP A 162 3.62 9.30 -0.65
CA ASP A 162 4.92 9.44 -1.31
C ASP A 162 4.87 9.21 -2.83
N SER A 163 3.73 8.75 -3.33
CA SER A 163 3.50 8.44 -4.75
C SER A 163 2.82 9.55 -5.55
N LEU A 164 2.64 10.74 -4.96
CA LEU A 164 2.00 11.90 -5.59
C LEU A 164 2.96 12.71 -6.47
#